data_1fb9e2bc7e63e3b9f274585e056e5b19
#
_entry.id   1fb9e2bc7e63e3b9f274585e056e5b19
#
_cell.length_a   1.000
_cell.length_b   1.000
_cell.length_c   1.000
_cell.angle_alpha   90.00
_cell.angle_beta   90.00
_cell.angle_gamma   90.00
#
_symmetry.space_group_name_H-M   'P 1'
#
loop_
_entity.id
_entity.type
_entity.pdbx_description
1 polymer ?
#
loop_
_entity_poly.entity_id
_entity_poly.type
_entity_poly.pdbx_seq_one_letter_code
_entity_poly.pdbx_strand_id
1 'polypeptide(L)'
;MLATTEGRSDMDILIKGRNIPLTEALERYAWEKVERVTRFFDDERTASRAEVELIHERNRAVSEPEVAEATLFINGSVLKASEASEDMYASIDGMSDKLERQVKRFRGRQIDRWQGQLKNTPDVVPAGAQPFVVEEEEEIEPRIVRTKQFQMKPMGAEEAVLQLELLDHDFYVFTSADTGDINVVYRRRDGDYGLIEPAR
;
A
#
# COMPACT_ATOMS: atom_id res chain seq x y z
N MET A 1 27.26 8.14 -1.25
CA MET A 1 27.46 9.09 -0.14
C MET A 1 26.11 9.23 0.52
N LEU A 2 25.96 8.65 1.70
CA LEU A 2 24.67 8.64 2.43
C LEU A 2 24.59 9.94 3.21
N ALA A 3 23.69 10.84 2.82
CA ALA A 3 23.39 12.05 3.59
C ALA A 3 22.25 11.73 4.56
N THR A 4 22.58 11.56 5.82
CA THR A 4 21.62 11.53 6.92
C THR A 4 21.31 12.96 7.29
N THR A 5 20.14 13.46 6.89
CA THR A 5 19.67 14.78 7.31
C THR A 5 18.92 14.62 8.63
N GLU A 6 19.55 15.01 9.73
CA GLU A 6 18.92 15.10 11.06
C GLU A 6 17.92 16.26 11.08
N GLY A 7 16.62 15.94 11.12
CA GLY A 7 15.53 16.90 11.25
C GLY A 7 14.29 16.28 11.89
N ARG A 8 14.23 16.29 13.20
CA ARG A 8 13.06 16.42 14.11
C ARG A 8 11.76 15.61 13.88
N SER A 9 11.72 14.57 13.10
CA SER A 9 10.73 13.50 13.22
C SER A 9 11.51 12.22 13.48
N ASP A 10 11.11 11.46 14.48
CA ASP A 10 11.79 10.22 14.93
C ASP A 10 11.62 9.06 13.93
N MET A 11 11.26 9.39 12.66
CA MET A 11 11.08 8.45 11.56
C MET A 11 12.27 8.48 10.61
N ASP A 12 12.85 7.32 10.36
CA ASP A 12 13.90 7.13 9.36
C ASP A 12 13.31 7.16 7.94
N ILE A 13 13.61 8.23 7.17
CA ILE A 13 13.14 8.39 5.78
C ILE A 13 14.30 8.12 4.84
N LEU A 14 14.21 7.04 4.05
CA LEU A 14 15.20 6.64 3.06
C LEU A 14 14.68 6.93 1.65
N ILE A 15 15.41 7.76 0.88
CA ILE A 15 15.06 8.10 -0.50
C ILE A 15 16.08 7.49 -1.46
N LYS A 16 15.60 6.85 -2.51
CA LYS A 16 16.40 6.19 -3.56
C LYS A 16 15.95 6.62 -4.94
N GLY A 17 16.89 6.71 -5.88
CA GLY A 17 16.60 6.91 -7.31
C GLY A 17 16.89 5.64 -8.11
N ARG A 18 15.97 5.24 -8.98
CA ARG A 18 16.16 4.15 -9.94
C ARG A 18 16.04 4.69 -11.36
N ASN A 19 17.12 4.55 -12.13
CA ASN A 19 17.27 5.10 -13.48
C ASN A 19 17.16 6.63 -13.59
N ILE A 20 17.21 7.35 -12.49
CA ILE A 20 17.21 8.81 -12.41
C ILE A 20 18.31 9.25 -11.44
N PRO A 21 19.09 10.31 -11.76
CA PRO A 21 20.00 10.90 -10.79
C PRO A 21 19.21 11.59 -9.67
N LEU A 22 19.42 11.17 -8.44
CA LEU A 22 18.81 11.82 -7.29
C LEU A 22 19.51 13.16 -7.05
N THR A 23 18.83 14.26 -7.36
CA THR A 23 19.32 15.62 -7.08
C THR A 23 18.91 16.05 -5.69
N GLU A 24 19.68 16.93 -5.04
CA GLU A 24 19.34 17.49 -3.72
C GLU A 24 17.95 18.14 -3.69
N ALA A 25 17.51 18.72 -4.83
CA ALA A 25 16.18 19.32 -4.95
C ALA A 25 15.07 18.26 -4.90
N LEU A 26 15.20 17.16 -5.65
CA LEU A 26 14.24 16.05 -5.65
C LEU A 26 14.22 15.33 -4.31
N GLU A 27 15.39 15.08 -3.73
CA GLU A 27 15.50 14.43 -2.42
C GLU A 27 14.80 15.25 -1.34
N ARG A 28 15.12 16.55 -1.25
CA ARG A 28 14.48 17.46 -0.30
C ARG A 28 12.97 17.56 -0.51
N TYR A 29 12.52 17.66 -1.76
CA TYR A 29 11.10 17.76 -2.08
C TYR A 29 10.33 16.49 -1.65
N ALA A 30 10.84 15.32 -2.00
CA ALA A 30 10.24 14.05 -1.59
C ALA A 30 10.24 13.90 -0.06
N TRP A 31 11.34 14.29 0.60
CA TRP A 31 11.46 14.25 2.05
C TRP A 31 10.41 15.13 2.73
N GLU A 32 10.26 16.41 2.31
CA GLU A 32 9.27 17.34 2.86
C GLU A 32 7.83 16.83 2.71
N LYS A 33 7.51 16.22 1.55
CA LYS A 33 6.17 15.66 1.29
C LYS A 33 5.87 14.46 2.18
N VAL A 34 6.81 13.54 2.33
CA VAL A 34 6.63 12.36 3.18
C VAL A 34 6.63 12.73 4.66
N GLU A 35 7.53 13.62 5.10
CA GLU A 35 7.54 14.11 6.49
C GLU A 35 6.20 14.73 6.90
N ARG A 36 5.55 15.49 5.99
CA ARG A 36 4.21 16.04 6.24
C ARG A 36 3.18 14.94 6.53
N VAL A 37 3.24 13.83 5.80
CA VAL A 37 2.34 12.68 6.00
C VAL A 37 2.65 11.95 7.31
N THR A 38 3.92 11.86 7.69
CA THR A 38 4.32 11.18 8.91
C THR A 38 3.91 11.92 10.20
N ARG A 39 3.70 13.24 10.12
CA ARG A 39 3.19 14.05 11.25
C ARG A 39 1.80 13.64 11.74
N PHE A 40 1.05 12.89 10.94
CA PHE A 40 -0.20 12.29 11.40
C PHE A 40 0.02 11.16 12.44
N PHE A 41 1.26 10.72 12.64
CA PHE A 41 1.64 9.71 13.63
C PHE A 41 2.37 10.37 14.81
N ASP A 42 1.69 11.24 15.57
CA ASP A 42 2.26 11.98 16.72
C ASP A 42 2.71 11.11 17.91
N ASP A 43 2.50 9.80 17.83
CA ASP A 43 2.93 8.85 18.85
C ASP A 43 4.25 8.20 18.43
N GLU A 44 5.35 8.48 19.15
CA GLU A 44 6.72 7.96 18.97
C GLU A 44 6.81 6.42 18.82
N ARG A 45 5.69 5.72 19.01
CA ARG A 45 5.60 4.25 18.93
C ARG A 45 5.03 3.73 17.61
N THR A 46 4.57 4.58 16.70
CA THR A 46 3.66 4.15 15.64
C THR A 46 4.33 3.99 14.29
N ALA A 47 5.21 4.89 13.87
CA ALA A 47 5.86 4.79 12.56
C ALA A 47 7.38 4.66 12.71
N SER A 48 7.94 3.59 12.19
CA SER A 48 9.36 3.26 12.38
C SER A 48 10.24 3.59 11.17
N ARG A 49 9.69 3.57 9.94
CA ARG A 49 10.49 3.78 8.72
C ARG A 49 9.62 4.16 7.53
N ALA A 50 10.15 5.04 6.67
CA ALA A 50 9.63 5.33 5.34
C ALA A 50 10.69 5.08 4.27
N GLU A 51 10.33 4.40 3.20
CA GLU A 51 11.16 4.25 2.01
C GLU A 51 10.48 4.91 0.82
N VAL A 52 11.20 5.75 0.08
CA VAL A 52 10.75 6.40 -1.13
C VAL A 52 11.65 5.98 -2.28
N GLU A 53 11.07 5.52 -3.38
CA GLU A 53 11.78 5.20 -4.60
C GLU A 53 11.27 6.08 -5.74
N LEU A 54 12.17 6.88 -6.34
CA LEU A 54 11.90 7.70 -7.51
C LEU A 54 12.45 6.97 -8.73
N ILE A 55 11.57 6.69 -9.71
CA ILE A 55 11.87 5.78 -10.81
C ILE A 55 11.63 6.50 -12.13
N HIS A 56 12.63 6.44 -13.04
CA HIS A 56 12.39 6.81 -14.43
C HIS A 56 12.25 5.54 -15.28
N GLU A 57 11.08 5.34 -15.89
CA GLU A 57 10.83 4.22 -16.79
C GLU A 57 11.51 4.44 -18.13
N ARG A 58 12.41 3.51 -18.49
CA ARG A 58 13.18 3.61 -19.74
C ARG A 58 12.39 3.23 -20.99
N ASN A 59 11.22 2.64 -20.81
CA ASN A 59 10.39 2.23 -21.94
C ASN A 59 9.70 3.44 -22.56
N ARG A 60 10.09 3.79 -23.80
CA ARG A 60 9.54 4.93 -24.55
C ARG A 60 8.05 4.79 -24.91
N ALA A 61 7.46 3.62 -24.75
CA ALA A 61 6.03 3.41 -24.98
C ALA A 61 5.15 3.83 -23.79
N VAL A 62 5.76 4.14 -22.62
CA VAL A 62 5.06 4.59 -21.44
C VAL A 62 4.83 6.09 -21.52
N SER A 63 3.57 6.52 -21.42
CA SER A 63 3.18 7.93 -21.46
C SER A 63 3.58 8.70 -20.20
N GLU A 64 3.68 8.00 -19.06
CA GLU A 64 3.98 8.55 -17.74
C GLU A 64 5.24 7.87 -17.18
N PRO A 65 6.45 8.31 -17.63
CA PRO A 65 7.69 7.61 -17.31
C PRO A 65 8.22 7.89 -15.91
N GLU A 66 7.73 8.94 -15.24
CA GLU A 66 8.19 9.33 -13.91
C GLU A 66 7.29 8.72 -12.84
N VAL A 67 7.83 7.79 -12.04
CA VAL A 67 7.08 7.07 -11.02
C VAL A 67 7.66 7.38 -9.64
N ALA A 68 6.82 7.80 -8.70
CA ALA A 68 7.17 7.92 -7.30
C ALA A 68 6.44 6.85 -6.49
N GLU A 69 7.19 6.06 -5.73
CA GLU A 69 6.66 5.05 -4.80
C GLU A 69 7.09 5.37 -3.37
N ALA A 70 6.15 5.29 -2.41
CA ALA A 70 6.47 5.36 -0.99
C ALA A 70 5.93 4.14 -0.25
N THR A 71 6.73 3.63 0.69
CA THR A 71 6.37 2.53 1.58
C THR A 71 6.60 2.97 3.02
N LEU A 72 5.53 2.98 3.83
CA LEU A 72 5.59 3.25 5.26
C LEU A 72 5.45 1.95 6.04
N PHE A 73 6.35 1.74 6.99
CA PHE A 73 6.32 0.61 7.93
C PHE A 73 5.81 1.13 9.28
N ILE A 74 4.64 0.66 9.71
CA ILE A 74 3.92 1.14 10.88
C ILE A 74 3.45 -0.03 11.72
N ASN A 75 4.03 -0.27 12.90
CA ASN A 75 3.58 -1.31 13.85
C ASN A 75 3.22 -2.66 13.20
N GLY A 76 4.11 -3.18 12.34
CA GLY A 76 3.89 -4.44 11.63
C GLY A 76 2.91 -4.36 10.45
N SER A 77 2.35 -3.18 10.15
CA SER A 77 1.58 -2.90 8.94
C SER A 77 2.44 -2.16 7.91
N VAL A 78 2.15 -2.39 6.63
CA VAL A 78 2.84 -1.72 5.53
C VAL A 78 1.81 -0.96 4.70
N LEU A 79 2.03 0.34 4.53
CA LEU A 79 1.26 1.18 3.62
C LEU A 79 2.13 1.51 2.41
N LYS A 80 1.61 1.30 1.22
CA LYS A 80 2.32 1.59 -0.04
C LYS A 80 1.46 2.49 -0.92
N ALA A 81 2.03 3.59 -1.41
CA ALA A 81 1.42 4.45 -2.41
C ALA A 81 2.36 4.61 -3.61
N SER A 82 1.81 4.68 -4.80
CA SER A 82 2.55 4.89 -6.04
C SER A 82 1.75 5.80 -6.97
N GLU A 83 2.45 6.69 -7.68
CA GLU A 83 1.93 7.57 -8.70
C GLU A 83 2.88 7.63 -9.87
N ALA A 84 2.33 7.67 -11.09
CA ALA A 84 3.07 7.87 -12.32
C ALA A 84 2.58 9.15 -13.00
N SER A 85 3.50 9.92 -13.63
CA SER A 85 3.15 11.09 -14.43
C SER A 85 4.25 11.42 -15.44
N GLU A 86 4.08 12.50 -16.20
CA GLU A 86 5.08 13.03 -17.11
C GLU A 86 6.21 13.79 -16.38
N ASP A 87 5.98 14.21 -15.13
CA ASP A 87 6.92 15.00 -14.32
C ASP A 87 7.10 14.39 -12.92
N MET A 88 8.36 14.25 -12.48
CA MET A 88 8.69 13.61 -11.21
C MET A 88 8.11 14.38 -9.99
N TYR A 89 8.04 15.71 -10.03
CA TYR A 89 7.44 16.47 -8.93
C TYR A 89 5.93 16.22 -8.83
N ALA A 90 5.24 16.11 -9.97
CA ALA A 90 3.82 15.74 -10.01
C ALA A 90 3.59 14.33 -9.48
N SER A 91 4.47 13.36 -9.81
CA SER A 91 4.42 12.00 -9.26
C SER A 91 4.64 11.98 -7.75
N ILE A 92 5.57 12.77 -7.22
CA ILE A 92 5.80 12.90 -5.77
C ILE A 92 4.56 13.48 -5.08
N ASP A 93 3.91 14.49 -5.67
CA ASP A 93 2.69 15.09 -5.11
C ASP A 93 1.54 14.10 -5.07
N GLY A 94 1.23 13.45 -6.19
CA GLY A 94 0.16 12.44 -6.26
C GLY A 94 0.41 11.24 -5.35
N MET A 95 1.65 10.77 -5.26
CA MET A 95 2.05 9.71 -4.32
C MET A 95 1.84 10.14 -2.86
N SER A 96 2.25 11.39 -2.51
CA SER A 96 2.07 11.94 -1.17
C SER A 96 0.59 12.06 -0.79
N ASP A 97 -0.26 12.52 -1.70
CA ASP A 97 -1.70 12.65 -1.47
C ASP A 97 -2.38 11.28 -1.29
N LYS A 98 -2.00 10.29 -2.10
CA LYS A 98 -2.46 8.89 -1.93
C LYS A 98 -2.02 8.34 -0.58
N LEU A 99 -0.77 8.58 -0.18
CA LEU A 99 -0.22 8.12 1.09
C LEU A 99 -0.95 8.75 2.27
N GLU A 100 -1.21 10.06 2.22
CA GLU A 100 -1.96 10.80 3.25
C GLU A 100 -3.36 10.24 3.44
N ARG A 101 -4.09 9.95 2.35
CA ARG A 101 -5.41 9.31 2.39
C ARG A 101 -5.35 7.93 3.04
N GLN A 102 -4.35 7.10 2.68
CA GLN A 102 -4.16 5.78 3.29
C GLN A 102 -3.87 5.86 4.80
N VAL A 103 -3.03 6.82 5.21
CA VAL A 103 -2.69 7.06 6.62
C VAL A 103 -3.91 7.48 7.43
N LYS A 104 -4.69 8.44 6.92
CA LYS A 104 -5.94 8.87 7.57
C LYS A 104 -6.92 7.71 7.74
N ARG A 105 -7.08 6.88 6.71
CA ARG A 105 -7.93 5.67 6.75
C ARG A 105 -7.40 4.63 7.75
N PHE A 106 -6.10 4.41 7.80
CA PHE A 106 -5.47 3.49 8.75
C PHE A 106 -5.72 3.93 10.20
N ARG A 107 -5.56 5.23 10.51
CA ARG A 107 -5.88 5.78 11.84
C ARG A 107 -7.35 5.64 12.20
N GLY A 108 -8.26 5.96 11.28
CA GLY A 108 -9.71 5.80 11.52
C GLY A 108 -10.06 4.39 11.94
N ARG A 109 -9.55 3.37 11.23
CA ARG A 109 -9.76 1.96 11.58
C ARG A 109 -9.17 1.54 12.92
N GLN A 110 -8.06 2.13 13.36
CA GLN A 110 -7.50 1.87 14.68
C GLN A 110 -8.38 2.47 15.77
N ILE A 111 -8.87 3.68 15.60
CA ILE A 111 -9.75 4.36 16.56
C ILE A 111 -11.08 3.59 16.68
N ASP A 112 -11.68 3.15 15.59
CA ASP A 112 -12.93 2.39 15.57
C ASP A 112 -12.78 1.02 16.26
N ARG A 113 -11.63 0.35 16.10
CA ARG A 113 -11.35 -0.88 16.85
C ARG A 113 -11.25 -0.67 18.36
N TRP A 114 -10.74 0.48 18.80
CA TRP A 114 -10.66 0.83 20.24
C TRP A 114 -12.01 1.30 20.78
N GLN A 115 -12.81 2.02 20.00
CA GLN A 115 -14.14 2.51 20.39
C GLN A 115 -15.25 1.46 20.19
N GLY A 116 -15.10 0.52 19.27
CA GLY A 116 -16.07 -0.56 19.03
C GLY A 116 -16.25 -1.55 20.18
N GLN A 117 -15.41 -1.51 21.23
CA GLN A 117 -15.63 -2.21 22.48
C GLN A 117 -16.51 -1.43 23.47
N LEU A 118 -16.91 -0.18 23.19
CA LEU A 118 -17.58 0.69 24.17
C LEU A 118 -18.89 1.34 23.73
N LYS A 119 -19.41 1.19 22.50
CA LYS A 119 -20.67 1.87 22.12
C LYS A 119 -21.60 1.06 21.23
N ASN A 120 -22.57 0.42 21.86
CA ASN A 120 -23.92 0.27 21.33
C ASN A 120 -24.75 1.50 21.80
N THR A 121 -24.71 2.62 21.07
CA THR A 121 -25.71 3.70 21.19
C THR A 121 -25.78 4.46 19.87
N PRO A 122 -26.98 4.72 19.30
CA PRO A 122 -27.13 5.47 18.07
C PRO A 122 -26.87 6.95 18.34
N ASP A 123 -25.88 7.55 17.67
CA ASP A 123 -25.57 8.96 17.77
C ASP A 123 -26.57 9.83 16.99
N VAL A 124 -27.15 10.74 17.74
CA VAL A 124 -27.97 11.87 17.26
C VAL A 124 -27.04 12.92 16.65
N VAL A 125 -27.20 13.19 15.37
CA VAL A 125 -26.47 14.24 14.64
C VAL A 125 -26.97 15.62 15.06
N PRO A 126 -26.10 16.58 15.50
CA PRO A 126 -26.54 17.96 15.71
C PRO A 126 -26.75 18.66 14.36
N ALA A 127 -27.95 19.16 14.13
CA ALA A 127 -28.30 19.98 12.98
C ALA A 127 -27.57 21.33 13.03
N GLY A 128 -26.78 21.66 12.00
CA GLY A 128 -26.26 23.03 11.84
C GLY A 128 -24.86 23.21 11.26
N ALA A 129 -24.40 22.37 10.33
CA ALA A 129 -23.23 22.70 9.51
C ALA A 129 -23.61 22.54 8.03
N GLN A 130 -23.50 23.66 7.27
CA GLN A 130 -23.71 23.63 5.81
C GLN A 130 -22.61 22.79 5.16
N PRO A 131 -22.94 21.87 4.24
CA PRO A 131 -21.94 21.08 3.56
C PRO A 131 -21.20 21.95 2.54
N PHE A 132 -19.89 22.08 2.71
CA PHE A 132 -18.99 22.34 1.59
C PHE A 132 -19.11 21.09 0.68
N VAL A 133 -19.68 21.28 -0.50
CA VAL A 133 -19.69 20.25 -1.55
C VAL A 133 -18.26 20.17 -2.09
N VAL A 134 -17.46 19.31 -1.51
CA VAL A 134 -16.33 18.70 -2.20
C VAL A 134 -16.97 17.58 -3.02
N GLU A 135 -16.81 17.59 -4.34
CA GLU A 135 -17.12 16.45 -5.19
C GLU A 135 -16.28 15.28 -4.65
N GLU A 136 -16.89 14.49 -3.75
CA GLU A 136 -16.37 13.21 -3.34
C GLU A 136 -16.50 12.29 -4.55
N GLU A 137 -15.38 12.04 -5.26
CA GLU A 137 -15.25 10.80 -5.98
C GLU A 137 -15.59 9.70 -4.96
N GLU A 138 -16.69 8.97 -5.19
CA GLU A 138 -17.11 7.86 -4.34
C GLU A 138 -15.97 6.83 -4.30
N GLU A 139 -15.05 6.99 -3.33
CA GLU A 139 -14.03 6.00 -3.04
C GLU A 139 -14.77 4.76 -2.52
N ILE A 140 -14.91 3.77 -3.39
CA ILE A 140 -15.46 2.44 -3.05
C ILE A 140 -14.54 1.85 -1.98
N GLU A 141 -14.95 1.95 -0.71
CA GLU A 141 -14.20 1.33 0.38
C GLU A 141 -14.18 -0.20 0.19
N PRO A 142 -12.99 -0.82 0.13
CA PRO A 142 -12.90 -2.26 0.01
C PRO A 142 -13.47 -2.92 1.27
N ARG A 143 -14.57 -3.67 1.11
CA ARG A 143 -15.23 -4.42 2.18
C ARG A 143 -15.33 -5.89 1.79
N ILE A 144 -15.25 -6.78 2.79
CA ILE A 144 -15.51 -8.20 2.58
C ILE A 144 -17.02 -8.37 2.42
N VAL A 145 -17.47 -8.49 1.17
CA VAL A 145 -18.88 -8.66 0.84
C VAL A 145 -19.33 -10.12 0.84
N ARG A 146 -18.39 -11.06 0.81
CA ARG A 146 -18.68 -12.49 0.74
C ARG A 146 -17.55 -13.32 1.37
N THR A 147 -17.93 -14.30 2.20
CA THR A 147 -17.06 -15.33 2.71
C THR A 147 -17.41 -16.66 2.06
N LYS A 148 -16.42 -17.39 1.53
CA LYS A 148 -16.58 -18.74 0.99
C LYS A 148 -15.75 -19.70 1.81
N GLN A 149 -16.29 -20.88 2.09
CA GLN A 149 -15.59 -22.00 2.68
C GLN A 149 -15.60 -23.15 1.68
N PHE A 150 -14.47 -23.78 1.44
CA PHE A 150 -14.35 -24.92 0.55
C PHE A 150 -13.32 -25.92 1.10
N GLN A 151 -13.51 -27.19 0.79
CA GLN A 151 -12.56 -28.22 1.17
C GLN A 151 -11.38 -28.19 0.18
N MET A 152 -10.18 -28.01 0.70
CA MET A 152 -8.96 -28.06 -0.10
C MET A 152 -8.46 -29.51 -0.17
N LYS A 153 -8.33 -30.04 -1.39
CA LYS A 153 -7.68 -31.32 -1.61
C LYS A 153 -6.18 -31.10 -1.72
N PRO A 154 -5.35 -31.98 -1.13
CA PRO A 154 -3.91 -31.94 -1.37
C PRO A 154 -3.61 -32.16 -2.86
N MET A 155 -2.77 -31.28 -3.43
CA MET A 155 -2.36 -31.35 -4.84
C MET A 155 -0.97 -30.74 -5.02
N GLY A 156 -0.33 -31.03 -6.16
CA GLY A 156 0.95 -30.40 -6.55
C GLY A 156 0.75 -28.98 -7.09
N ALA A 157 1.84 -28.19 -7.13
CA ALA A 157 1.80 -26.81 -7.64
C ALA A 157 1.39 -26.75 -9.11
N GLU A 158 1.84 -27.70 -9.96
CA GLU A 158 1.46 -27.78 -11.37
C GLU A 158 -0.04 -28.03 -11.56
N GLU A 159 -0.62 -28.92 -10.74
CA GLU A 159 -2.06 -29.20 -10.75
C GLU A 159 -2.86 -27.96 -10.29
N ALA A 160 -2.36 -27.23 -9.28
CA ALA A 160 -2.97 -26.01 -8.80
C ALA A 160 -2.96 -24.88 -9.88
N VAL A 161 -1.92 -24.80 -10.71
CA VAL A 161 -1.87 -23.90 -11.87
C VAL A 161 -2.95 -24.29 -12.89
N LEU A 162 -3.10 -25.57 -13.22
CA LEU A 162 -4.16 -26.03 -14.13
C LEU A 162 -5.56 -25.70 -13.60
N GLN A 163 -5.79 -25.86 -12.29
CA GLN A 163 -7.07 -25.46 -11.68
C GLN A 163 -7.31 -23.97 -11.75
N LEU A 164 -6.28 -23.16 -11.55
CA LEU A 164 -6.35 -21.70 -11.68
C LEU A 164 -6.76 -21.30 -13.11
N GLU A 165 -6.17 -21.92 -14.14
CA GLU A 165 -6.51 -21.67 -15.53
C GLU A 165 -7.93 -22.09 -15.89
N LEU A 166 -8.33 -23.31 -15.47
CA LEU A 166 -9.69 -23.84 -15.73
C LEU A 166 -10.80 -22.99 -15.10
N LEU A 167 -10.52 -22.36 -13.96
CA LEU A 167 -11.47 -21.50 -13.26
C LEU A 167 -11.40 -20.04 -13.71
N ASP A 168 -10.43 -19.68 -14.57
CA ASP A 168 -10.12 -18.31 -15.01
C ASP A 168 -9.99 -17.34 -13.82
N HIS A 169 -9.26 -17.77 -12.80
CA HIS A 169 -8.98 -16.97 -11.61
C HIS A 169 -7.59 -16.34 -11.69
N ASP A 170 -7.34 -15.26 -10.94
CA ASP A 170 -6.03 -14.63 -10.81
C ASP A 170 -5.13 -15.34 -9.79
N PHE A 171 -5.72 -16.08 -8.86
CA PHE A 171 -5.00 -16.88 -7.85
C PHE A 171 -5.81 -18.12 -7.45
N TYR A 172 -5.10 -19.13 -6.93
CA TYR A 172 -5.69 -20.37 -6.41
C TYR A 172 -4.98 -20.79 -5.13
N VAL A 173 -5.78 -21.09 -4.09
CA VAL A 173 -5.29 -21.54 -2.78
C VAL A 173 -5.47 -23.04 -2.69
N PHE A 174 -4.42 -23.76 -2.29
CA PHE A 174 -4.43 -25.23 -2.20
C PHE A 174 -3.60 -25.73 -1.03
N THR A 175 -3.80 -26.98 -0.65
CA THR A 175 -2.92 -27.67 0.28
C THR A 175 -1.85 -28.40 -0.52
N SER A 176 -0.57 -28.16 -0.22
CA SER A 176 0.54 -28.87 -0.87
C SER A 176 0.49 -30.36 -0.51
N ALA A 177 0.55 -31.25 -1.53
CA ALA A 177 0.62 -32.69 -1.31
C ALA A 177 1.94 -33.12 -0.65
N ASP A 178 3.01 -32.33 -0.84
CA ASP A 178 4.35 -32.63 -0.33
C ASP A 178 4.54 -32.23 1.13
N THR A 179 4.01 -31.06 1.51
CA THR A 179 4.26 -30.47 2.83
C THR A 179 3.03 -30.47 3.74
N GLY A 180 1.83 -30.56 3.17
CA GLY A 180 0.57 -30.41 3.90
C GLY A 180 0.23 -28.96 4.27
N ASP A 181 1.07 -28.02 3.88
CA ASP A 181 0.87 -26.58 4.15
C ASP A 181 -0.07 -25.94 3.11
N ILE A 182 -0.67 -24.80 3.48
CA ILE A 182 -1.49 -24.03 2.57
C ILE A 182 -0.59 -23.14 1.71
N ASN A 183 -0.65 -23.35 0.39
CA ASN A 183 0.10 -22.62 -0.61
C ASN A 183 -0.85 -21.82 -1.52
N VAL A 184 -0.31 -20.82 -2.21
CA VAL A 184 -1.05 -20.00 -3.19
C VAL A 184 -0.28 -19.92 -4.49
N VAL A 185 -0.91 -20.30 -5.61
CA VAL A 185 -0.43 -19.97 -6.96
C VAL A 185 -1.18 -18.75 -7.48
N TYR A 186 -0.49 -17.87 -8.21
CA TYR A 186 -1.07 -16.66 -8.78
C TYR A 186 -0.49 -16.35 -10.15
N ARG A 187 -1.30 -15.72 -11.00
CA ARG A 187 -0.88 -15.27 -12.34
C ARG A 187 -0.08 -13.97 -12.22
N ARG A 188 1.09 -13.93 -12.82
CA ARG A 188 1.94 -12.74 -12.91
C ARG A 188 1.56 -11.90 -14.13
N ARG A 189 1.93 -10.61 -14.11
CA ARG A 189 1.66 -9.69 -15.24
C ARG A 189 2.46 -10.03 -16.51
N ASP A 190 3.56 -10.76 -16.37
CA ASP A 190 4.40 -11.25 -17.47
C ASP A 190 3.85 -12.51 -18.17
N GLY A 191 2.75 -13.08 -17.64
CA GLY A 191 2.09 -14.28 -18.15
C GLY A 191 2.54 -15.57 -17.48
N ASP A 192 3.57 -15.53 -16.65
CA ASP A 192 4.06 -16.65 -15.84
C ASP A 192 3.24 -16.79 -14.54
N TYR A 193 3.53 -17.84 -13.77
CA TYR A 193 2.90 -18.11 -12.48
C TYR A 193 3.90 -17.95 -11.32
N GLY A 194 3.40 -17.45 -10.19
CA GLY A 194 4.15 -17.38 -8.96
C GLY A 194 3.57 -18.33 -7.91
N LEU A 195 4.42 -18.90 -7.05
CA LEU A 195 4.05 -19.73 -5.91
C LEU A 195 4.43 -19.02 -4.62
N ILE A 196 3.49 -18.95 -3.68
CA ILE A 196 3.69 -18.44 -2.32
C ILE A 196 3.57 -19.64 -1.37
N GLU A 197 4.61 -19.88 -0.57
CA GLU A 197 4.68 -20.92 0.42
C GLU A 197 4.94 -20.33 1.82
N PRO A 198 4.40 -20.91 2.91
CA PRO A 198 4.71 -20.45 4.25
C PRO A 198 6.20 -20.69 4.56
N ALA A 199 6.88 -19.68 5.11
CA ALA A 199 8.23 -19.86 5.66
C ALA A 199 8.16 -20.69 6.96
N ARG A 200 9.04 -21.67 7.10
CA ARG A 200 9.21 -22.48 8.32
C ARG A 200 10.30 -21.91 9.20
#